data_b3efe710c31f5eb1e8bc8c810a34f236
#
_entry.id   b3efe710c31f5eb1e8bc8c810a34f236
#
_cell.length_a   1.000
_cell.length_b   1.000
_cell.length_c   1.000
_cell.angle_alpha   90.00
_cell.angle_beta   90.00
_cell.angle_gamma   90.00
#
_symmetry.space_group_name_H-M   'P 1'
#
loop_
_entity.id
_entity.type
_entity.pdbx_description
1 polymer ?
#
loop_
_entity_poly.entity_id
_entity_poly.type
_entity_poly.pdbx_seq_one_letter_code
_entity_poly.pdbx_strand_id
1 'polypeptide(L)'
;TRTRRQRQMCIRDRYIEKLRNSGLRPTKQRLKICEVLFNSEKTFHFTINELNKKIKKQVSDKISLATIYNTVHAFEKKGYLKQIPINSNQTYFDTNISDHHHFYDLKEEKLIDLENADVGPINILKKINGKKIKSVEVLVKLEE
;
A
#
# COMPACT_ATOMS: atom_id res chain seq x y z
N THR A 1 -16.39 -26.84 -7.50
CA THR A 1 -15.48 -25.83 -8.09
C THR A 1 -16.25 -24.62 -8.61
N ARG A 2 -15.76 -23.43 -8.27
CA ARG A 2 -16.39 -22.18 -8.70
C ARG A 2 -16.07 -21.91 -10.16
N THR A 3 -17.09 -21.46 -10.93
CA THR A 3 -16.87 -21.00 -12.33
C THR A 3 -16.04 -19.71 -12.33
N ARG A 4 -15.46 -19.37 -13.49
CA ARG A 4 -14.72 -18.12 -13.69
C ARG A 4 -15.58 -16.89 -13.31
N ARG A 5 -16.85 -16.90 -13.71
CA ARG A 5 -17.81 -15.83 -13.39
C ARG A 5 -18.05 -15.70 -11.89
N GLN A 6 -18.22 -16.82 -11.20
CA GLN A 6 -18.40 -16.83 -9.74
C GLN A 6 -17.17 -16.31 -9.01
N ARG A 7 -15.96 -16.66 -9.47
CA ARG A 7 -14.70 -16.15 -8.92
C ARG A 7 -14.57 -14.62 -9.09
N GLN A 8 -14.93 -14.11 -10.26
CA GLN A 8 -14.90 -12.67 -10.54
C GLN A 8 -15.90 -11.91 -9.66
N MET A 9 -17.10 -12.45 -9.44
CA MET A 9 -18.08 -11.85 -8.54
C MET A 9 -17.58 -11.78 -7.10
N CYS A 10 -16.96 -12.85 -6.58
CA CYS A 10 -16.39 -12.87 -5.23
C CYS A 10 -15.26 -11.84 -5.06
N ILE A 11 -14.40 -11.67 -6.07
CA ILE A 11 -13.33 -10.68 -6.06
C ILE A 11 -13.91 -9.27 -6.07
N ARG A 12 -14.87 -9.01 -6.94
CA ARG A 12 -15.55 -7.72 -7.01
C ARG A 12 -16.26 -7.37 -5.69
N ASP A 13 -16.92 -8.33 -5.07
CA ASP A 13 -17.58 -8.13 -3.78
C ASP A 13 -16.58 -7.75 -2.69
N ARG A 14 -15.38 -8.32 -2.69
CA ARG A 14 -14.30 -7.93 -1.77
C ARG A 14 -13.85 -6.49 -1.99
N TYR A 15 -13.75 -6.06 -3.23
CA TYR A 15 -13.38 -4.67 -3.55
C TYR A 15 -14.46 -3.70 -3.10
N ILE A 16 -15.73 -4.05 -3.33
CA ILE A 16 -16.87 -3.25 -2.87
C ILE A 16 -16.85 -3.11 -1.35
N GLU A 17 -16.60 -4.20 -0.64
CA GLU A 17 -16.50 -4.20 0.82
C GLU A 17 -15.35 -3.31 1.31
N LYS A 18 -14.15 -3.43 0.70
CA LYS A 18 -13.01 -2.58 1.04
C LYS A 18 -13.33 -1.09 0.85
N LEU A 19 -13.96 -0.74 -0.25
CA LEU A 19 -14.36 0.64 -0.54
C LEU A 19 -15.36 1.16 0.48
N ARG A 20 -16.41 0.39 0.76
CA ARG A 20 -17.42 0.78 1.74
C ARG A 20 -16.84 0.91 3.15
N ASN A 21 -16.02 -0.03 3.55
CA ASN A 21 -15.33 0.01 4.86
C ASN A 21 -14.41 1.22 4.98
N SER A 22 -13.91 1.73 3.86
CA SER A 22 -13.06 2.92 3.80
C SER A 22 -13.85 4.22 3.65
N GLY A 23 -15.19 4.14 3.69
CA GLY A 23 -16.06 5.29 3.55
C GLY A 23 -16.23 5.78 2.11
N LEU A 24 -15.92 4.94 1.13
CA LEU A 24 -15.99 5.30 -0.28
C LEU A 24 -17.16 4.61 -0.99
N ARG A 25 -17.81 5.35 -1.90
CA ARG A 25 -18.80 4.77 -2.79
C ARG A 25 -18.11 3.88 -3.82
N PRO A 26 -18.58 2.63 -4.01
CA PRO A 26 -18.05 1.74 -5.05
C PRO A 26 -18.43 2.23 -6.45
N THR A 27 -17.54 2.99 -7.08
CA THR A 27 -17.70 3.42 -8.47
C THR A 27 -16.89 2.52 -9.40
N LYS A 28 -17.21 2.55 -10.68
CA LYS A 28 -16.47 1.81 -11.71
C LYS A 28 -14.97 2.14 -11.67
N GLN A 29 -14.62 3.41 -11.54
CA GLN A 29 -13.22 3.86 -11.47
C GLN A 29 -12.50 3.33 -10.23
N ARG A 30 -13.13 3.41 -9.07
CA ARG A 30 -12.55 2.92 -7.82
C ARG A 30 -12.39 1.41 -7.81
N LEU A 31 -13.33 0.67 -8.42
CA LEU A 31 -13.20 -0.77 -8.58
C LEU A 31 -12.00 -1.14 -9.46
N LYS A 32 -11.72 -0.36 -10.49
CA LYS A 32 -10.53 -0.56 -11.34
C LYS A 32 -9.23 -0.27 -10.60
N ILE A 33 -9.23 0.73 -9.73
CA ILE A 33 -8.09 0.97 -8.83
C ILE A 33 -7.86 -0.24 -7.92
N CYS A 34 -8.93 -0.82 -7.37
CA CYS A 34 -8.82 -2.03 -6.55
C CYS A 34 -8.21 -3.20 -7.34
N GLU A 35 -8.60 -3.40 -8.59
CA GLU A 35 -8.03 -4.44 -9.44
C GLU A 35 -6.51 -4.26 -9.59
N VAL A 36 -6.06 -3.05 -9.85
CA VAL A 36 -4.62 -2.77 -10.00
C VAL A 36 -3.88 -3.02 -8.69
N LEU A 37 -4.47 -2.62 -7.55
CA LEU A 37 -3.82 -2.73 -6.25
C LEU A 37 -3.83 -4.16 -5.69
N PHE A 38 -4.95 -4.86 -5.79
CA PHE A 38 -5.18 -6.08 -5.02
C PHE A 38 -5.31 -7.36 -5.85
N ASN A 39 -5.32 -7.26 -7.17
CA ASN A 39 -5.38 -8.44 -8.03
C ASN A 39 -4.00 -8.94 -8.47
N SER A 40 -2.96 -8.60 -7.74
CA SER A 40 -1.61 -9.09 -7.98
C SER A 40 -1.29 -10.25 -7.04
N GLU A 41 -0.61 -11.28 -7.55
CA GLU A 41 -0.13 -12.39 -6.73
C GLU A 41 0.91 -11.95 -5.71
N LYS A 42 1.68 -10.92 -6.06
CA LYS A 42 2.73 -10.37 -5.21
C LYS A 42 2.30 -9.00 -4.70
N THR A 43 2.65 -8.74 -3.46
CA THR A 43 2.55 -7.39 -2.89
C THR A 43 3.59 -6.47 -3.52
N PHE A 44 3.31 -5.19 -3.53
CA PHE A 44 4.22 -4.20 -4.08
C PHE A 44 4.06 -2.86 -3.38
N HIS A 45 5.07 -2.03 -3.45
CA HIS A 45 5.03 -0.65 -2.98
C HIS A 45 5.08 0.33 -4.17
N PHE A 46 4.53 1.50 -3.96
CA PHE A 46 4.38 2.48 -5.03
C PHE A 46 4.26 3.90 -4.47
N THR A 47 4.66 4.89 -5.27
CA THR A 47 4.22 6.28 -5.07
C THR A 47 2.92 6.49 -5.82
N ILE A 48 2.20 7.56 -5.51
CA ILE A 48 0.95 7.91 -6.22
C ILE A 48 1.22 8.08 -7.72
N ASN A 49 2.35 8.69 -8.09
CA ASN A 49 2.72 8.87 -9.49
C ASN A 49 2.99 7.54 -10.20
N GLU A 50 3.67 6.62 -9.54
CA GLU A 50 3.91 5.27 -10.09
C GLU A 50 2.59 4.50 -10.28
N LEU A 51 1.69 4.59 -9.31
CA LEU A 51 0.37 3.98 -9.41
C LEU A 51 -0.44 4.59 -10.57
N ASN A 52 -0.41 5.90 -10.73
CA ASN A 52 -1.07 6.58 -11.84
C ASN A 52 -0.57 6.08 -13.19
N LYS A 53 0.75 5.93 -13.36
CA LYS A 53 1.34 5.37 -14.58
C LYS A 53 0.89 3.93 -14.82
N LYS A 54 0.86 3.11 -13.78
CA LYS A 54 0.43 1.72 -13.85
C LYS A 54 -1.05 1.61 -14.26
N ILE A 55 -1.90 2.44 -13.68
CA ILE A 55 -3.33 2.51 -14.01
C ILE A 55 -3.53 2.92 -15.47
N LYS A 56 -2.80 3.91 -15.96
CA LYS A 56 -2.88 4.35 -17.36
C LYS A 56 -2.50 3.25 -18.35
N LYS A 57 -1.60 2.35 -17.96
CA LYS A 57 -1.20 1.22 -18.81
C LYS A 57 -2.23 0.09 -18.81
N GLN A 58 -2.87 -0.17 -17.68
CA GLN A 58 -3.74 -1.35 -17.48
C GLN A 58 -5.22 -1.05 -17.69
N VAL A 59 -5.62 0.20 -17.56
CA VAL A 59 -7.02 0.63 -17.59
C VAL A 59 -7.24 1.59 -18.74
N SER A 60 -8.20 1.28 -19.61
CA SER A 60 -8.55 2.13 -20.74
C SER A 60 -9.32 3.38 -20.32
N ASP A 61 -10.05 3.33 -19.21
CA ASP A 61 -10.81 4.46 -18.71
C ASP A 61 -9.87 5.51 -18.11
N LYS A 62 -10.21 6.78 -18.31
CA LYS A 62 -9.48 7.87 -17.72
C LYS A 62 -9.88 8.05 -16.26
N ILE A 63 -8.92 7.83 -15.35
CA ILE A 63 -9.13 8.02 -13.91
C ILE A 63 -8.28 9.22 -13.47
N SER A 64 -8.91 10.18 -12.81
CA SER A 64 -8.22 11.38 -12.35
C SER A 64 -7.24 11.07 -11.22
N LEU A 65 -6.17 11.86 -11.16
CA LEU A 65 -5.18 11.75 -10.07
C LEU A 65 -5.83 11.97 -8.70
N ALA A 66 -6.81 12.88 -8.61
CA ALA A 66 -7.55 13.13 -7.38
C ALA A 66 -8.30 11.89 -6.90
N THR A 67 -8.93 11.14 -7.81
CA THR A 67 -9.63 9.88 -7.47
C THR A 67 -8.65 8.83 -6.97
N ILE A 68 -7.49 8.70 -7.60
CA ILE A 68 -6.43 7.78 -7.17
C ILE A 68 -5.94 8.16 -5.77
N TYR A 69 -5.61 9.42 -5.57
CA TYR A 69 -5.14 9.95 -4.29
C TYR A 69 -6.14 9.69 -3.16
N ASN A 70 -7.40 10.06 -3.37
CA ASN A 70 -8.45 9.89 -2.37
C ASN A 70 -8.69 8.43 -2.02
N THR A 71 -8.65 7.55 -3.01
CA THR A 71 -8.84 6.11 -2.81
C THR A 71 -7.68 5.50 -2.01
N VAL A 72 -6.44 5.83 -2.38
CA VAL A 72 -5.24 5.34 -1.69
C VAL A 72 -5.22 5.81 -0.23
N HIS A 73 -5.49 7.09 0.01
CA HIS A 73 -5.51 7.64 1.37
C HIS A 73 -6.61 7.05 2.24
N ALA A 74 -7.79 6.81 1.67
CA ALA A 74 -8.87 6.15 2.40
C ALA A 74 -8.50 4.71 2.79
N PHE A 75 -7.86 3.97 1.88
CA PHE A 75 -7.38 2.62 2.14
C PHE A 75 -6.27 2.60 3.21
N GLU A 76 -5.36 3.56 3.16
CA GLU A 76 -4.30 3.68 4.17
C GLU A 76 -4.89 3.94 5.56
N LYS A 77 -5.82 4.87 5.67
CA LYS A 77 -6.51 5.16 6.93
C LYS A 77 -7.20 3.94 7.52
N LYS A 78 -7.77 3.09 6.67
CA LYS A 78 -8.47 1.88 7.10
C LYS A 78 -7.54 0.71 7.40
N GLY A 79 -6.28 0.78 6.96
CA GLY A 79 -5.29 -0.28 7.16
C GLY A 79 -5.19 -1.28 6.02
N TYR A 80 -5.80 -1.02 4.87
CA TYR A 80 -5.65 -1.86 3.68
C TYR A 80 -4.36 -1.58 2.92
N LEU A 81 -3.77 -0.43 3.14
CA LEU A 81 -2.45 -0.05 2.64
C LEU A 81 -1.62 0.49 3.79
N LYS A 82 -0.32 0.35 3.67
CA LYS A 82 0.63 0.87 4.64
C LYS A 82 1.37 2.06 4.04
N GLN A 83 1.55 3.12 4.81
CA GLN A 83 2.26 4.30 4.39
C GLN A 83 3.72 4.23 4.84
N ILE A 84 4.65 4.53 3.94
CA ILE A 84 6.08 4.58 4.21
C ILE A 84 6.57 5.97 3.83
N PRO A 85 6.62 6.92 4.78
CA PRO A 85 7.12 8.27 4.49
C PRO A 85 8.64 8.26 4.36
N ILE A 86 9.15 8.78 3.26
CA ILE A 86 10.59 8.89 3.01
C ILE A 86 11.09 10.26 3.48
N ASN A 87 10.40 11.30 3.05
CA ASN A 87 10.67 12.68 3.45
C ASN A 87 9.39 13.52 3.32
N SER A 88 9.47 14.83 3.51
CA SER A 88 8.31 15.72 3.43
C SER A 88 7.62 15.73 2.05
N ASN A 89 8.35 15.37 0.99
CA ASN A 89 7.87 15.45 -0.40
C ASN A 89 7.58 14.10 -1.03
N GLN A 90 7.97 13.00 -0.38
CA GLN A 90 7.87 11.67 -0.97
C GLN A 90 7.37 10.64 0.02
N THR A 91 6.30 9.97 -0.38
CA THR A 91 5.67 8.90 0.41
C THR A 91 5.39 7.72 -0.49
N TYR A 92 5.76 6.53 -0.01
CA TYR A 92 5.37 5.26 -0.61
C TYR A 92 4.18 4.68 0.13
N PHE A 93 3.43 3.87 -0.60
CA PHE A 93 2.36 3.02 -0.04
C PHE A 93 2.68 1.58 -0.39
N ASP A 94 2.30 0.66 0.48
CA ASP A 94 2.60 -0.75 0.33
C ASP A 94 1.31 -1.56 0.47
N THR A 95 1.07 -2.47 -0.45
CA THR A 95 -0.03 -3.43 -0.36
C THR A 95 0.29 -4.54 0.63
N ASN A 96 1.55 -4.72 0.99
CA ASN A 96 1.96 -5.60 2.09
C ASN A 96 1.82 -4.84 3.41
N ILE A 97 0.78 -5.17 4.15
CA ILE A 97 0.47 -4.53 5.45
C ILE A 97 1.16 -5.20 6.64
N SER A 98 1.94 -6.25 6.41
CA SER A 98 2.73 -6.88 7.47
C SER A 98 3.87 -5.97 7.92
N ASP A 99 4.31 -6.14 9.18
CA ASP A 99 5.43 -5.36 9.69
C ASP A 99 6.73 -5.85 9.05
N HIS A 100 7.38 -4.96 8.33
CA HIS A 100 8.69 -5.20 7.72
C HIS A 100 9.44 -3.88 7.61
N HIS A 101 10.70 -3.96 7.26
CA HIS A 101 11.59 -2.81 7.20
C HIS A 101 11.99 -2.51 5.76
N HIS A 102 12.63 -1.39 5.53
CA HIS A 102 13.00 -0.96 4.18
C HIS A 102 14.37 -0.31 4.13
N PHE A 103 15.08 -0.52 3.03
CA PHE A 103 16.12 0.37 2.55
C PHE A 103 15.53 1.39 1.60
N TYR A 104 16.04 2.60 1.63
CA TYR A 104 15.81 3.58 0.59
C TYR A 104 17.14 4.03 0.01
N ASP A 105 17.35 3.75 -1.27
CA ASP A 105 18.53 4.16 -2.00
C ASP A 105 18.34 5.60 -2.49
N LEU A 106 19.12 6.52 -1.94
CA LEU A 106 19.01 7.96 -2.24
C LEU A 106 19.43 8.27 -3.67
N LYS A 107 20.37 7.51 -4.23
CA LYS A 107 20.86 7.73 -5.59
C LYS A 107 19.90 7.18 -6.65
N GLU A 108 19.50 5.94 -6.49
CA GLU A 108 18.58 5.27 -7.42
C GLU A 108 17.12 5.64 -7.19
N GLU A 109 16.82 6.34 -6.10
CA GLU A 109 15.46 6.70 -5.67
C GLU A 109 14.54 5.47 -5.61
N LYS A 110 15.02 4.42 -4.95
CA LYS A 110 14.37 3.11 -4.93
C LYS A 110 14.17 2.60 -3.51
N LEU A 111 12.96 2.14 -3.23
CA LEU A 111 12.60 1.48 -1.98
C LEU A 111 12.82 -0.04 -2.13
N ILE A 112 13.50 -0.64 -1.17
CA ILE A 112 13.85 -2.05 -1.17
C ILE A 112 13.38 -2.67 0.14
N ASP A 113 12.66 -3.79 0.07
CA ASP A 113 12.16 -4.48 1.25
C ASP A 113 13.29 -5.15 2.04
N LEU A 114 13.21 -5.02 3.35
CA LEU A 114 14.02 -5.75 4.32
C LEU A 114 13.10 -6.65 5.12
N GLU A 115 13.42 -7.93 5.14
CA GLU A 115 12.69 -8.88 5.99
C GLU A 115 13.10 -8.70 7.46
N ASN A 116 12.25 -9.13 8.38
CA ASN A 116 12.56 -9.07 9.81
C ASN A 116 13.83 -9.84 10.15
N ALA A 117 14.13 -10.92 9.43
CA ALA A 117 15.35 -11.70 9.61
C ALA A 117 16.64 -10.94 9.22
N ASP A 118 16.52 -9.94 8.36
CA ASP A 118 17.66 -9.10 7.93
C ASP A 118 17.99 -7.99 8.92
N VAL A 119 17.12 -7.79 9.91
CA VAL A 119 17.30 -6.77 10.96
C VAL A 119 17.45 -7.47 12.30
N GLY A 120 18.54 -7.18 13.00
CA GLY A 120 18.75 -7.72 14.34
C GLY A 120 17.70 -7.24 15.35
N PRO A 121 17.73 -7.79 16.58
CA PRO A 121 16.79 -7.35 17.61
C PRO A 121 16.87 -5.84 17.86
N ILE A 122 15.72 -5.19 17.90
CA ILE A 122 15.61 -3.75 18.17
C ILE A 122 15.21 -3.58 19.64
N ASN A 123 16.09 -3.00 20.46
CA ASN A 123 15.86 -2.75 21.85
C ASN A 123 15.44 -1.31 22.08
N ILE A 124 14.21 -1.12 22.52
CA ILE A 124 13.71 0.20 22.94
C ILE A 124 13.76 0.27 24.46
N LEU A 125 14.69 1.04 24.97
CA LEU A 125 14.95 1.13 26.40
C LEU A 125 13.96 2.02 27.16
N LYS A 126 13.47 3.09 26.51
CA LYS A 126 12.50 3.98 27.11
C LYS A 126 11.09 3.44 27.02
N LYS A 127 10.40 3.44 28.16
CA LYS A 127 9.00 3.02 28.24
C LYS A 127 8.13 4.18 28.66
N ILE A 128 6.90 4.20 28.18
CA ILE A 128 5.89 5.19 28.58
C ILE A 128 4.80 4.46 29.34
N ASN A 129 4.50 4.91 30.55
CA ASN A 129 3.49 4.33 31.43
C ASN A 129 2.13 4.23 30.73
N GLY A 130 1.50 3.05 30.83
CA GLY A 130 0.19 2.81 30.24
C GLY A 130 0.19 2.63 28.72
N LYS A 131 1.36 2.59 28.09
CA LYS A 131 1.50 2.41 26.64
C LYS A 131 2.29 1.15 26.32
N LYS A 132 1.88 0.49 25.24
CA LYS A 132 2.60 -0.65 24.67
C LYS A 132 3.10 -0.30 23.27
N ILE A 133 4.28 -0.80 22.92
CA ILE A 133 4.78 -0.65 21.56
C ILE A 133 3.96 -1.56 20.65
N LYS A 134 3.30 -0.99 19.65
CA LYS A 134 2.52 -1.73 18.66
C LYS A 134 3.42 -2.32 17.58
N SER A 135 4.35 -1.52 17.09
CA SER A 135 5.28 -1.94 16.03
C SER A 135 6.51 -1.03 16.03
N VAL A 136 7.59 -1.55 15.48
CA VAL A 136 8.81 -0.79 15.18
C VAL A 136 9.13 -1.02 13.73
N GLU A 137 9.25 0.04 12.96
CA GLU A 137 9.60 0.00 11.56
C GLU A 137 10.88 0.80 11.34
N VAL A 138 11.80 0.23 10.59
CA VAL A 138 13.09 0.84 10.31
C VAL A 138 13.16 1.20 8.83
N LEU A 139 13.50 2.44 8.57
CA LEU A 139 13.84 2.91 7.23
C LEU A 139 15.31 3.29 7.23
N VAL A 140 16.11 2.55 6.48
CA VAL A 140 17.54 2.78 6.35
C VAL A 140 17.81 3.48 5.03
N LYS A 141 18.35 4.68 5.07
CA LYS A 141 18.70 5.44 3.88
C LYS A 141 20.13 5.11 3.46
N LEU A 142 20.27 4.69 2.20
CA LEU A 142 21.58 4.35 1.64
C LEU A 142 22.10 5.49 0.77
N GLU A 143 23.39 5.78 0.91
CA GLU A 143 24.11 6.70 0.03
C GLU A 143 25.39 6.05 -0.47
N GLU A 144 25.97 6.57 -1.53
CA GLU A 144 27.27 6.10 -2.02
C GLU A 144 28.44 6.68 -1.24
#